data_29ec1bb1be5efa5753a3b106245e3327
#
_entry.id   29ec1bb1be5efa5753a3b106245e3327
#
_cell.length_a   1.000
_cell.length_b   1.000
_cell.length_c   1.000
_cell.angle_alpha   90.00
_cell.angle_beta   90.00
_cell.angle_gamma   90.00
#
_symmetry.space_group_name_H-M   'P 1'
#
loop_
_entity.id
_entity.type
_entity.pdbx_description
1 polymer ?
#
loop_
_entity_poly.entity_id
_entity_poly.type
_entity_poly.pdbx_seq_one_letter_code
_entity_poly.pdbx_strand_id
1 'polypeptide(L)'
;MIENKIISLEKDCYDMKLKALEMALSTGSNGSHIGGAFSAMEIFATLYSVAHVDDTFDEKRDRIIVSKAHCVLAYYTALWKKGLLCEKDLSTFDKNGTSFHGHPHRNLTYGIEFSGGSLGLGLSYAVGVALAMQKKHQSNKVYVLLGDGECDEGIAVSYTHLRAHETRSNLV
;
A
#
# COMPACT_ATOMS: atom_id res chain seq x y z
N MET A 1 -18.06 -4.15 -21.29
CA MET A 1 -17.49 -4.82 -20.08
C MET A 1 -16.33 -4.01 -19.47
N ILE A 2 -15.31 -3.61 -20.24
CA ILE A 2 -14.17 -2.77 -19.77
C ILE A 2 -14.65 -1.40 -19.32
N GLU A 3 -15.50 -0.73 -20.10
CA GLU A 3 -16.03 0.60 -19.82
C GLU A 3 -16.76 0.67 -18.47
N ASN A 4 -17.62 -0.32 -18.18
CA ASN A 4 -18.31 -0.41 -16.88
C ASN A 4 -17.33 -0.58 -15.71
N LYS A 5 -16.20 -1.28 -15.93
CA LYS A 5 -15.18 -1.43 -14.91
C LYS A 5 -14.43 -0.11 -14.66
N ILE A 6 -14.15 0.66 -15.71
CA ILE A 6 -13.51 1.98 -15.59
C ILE A 6 -14.41 2.92 -14.80
N ILE A 7 -15.71 3.03 -15.16
CA ILE A 7 -16.68 3.86 -14.44
C ILE A 7 -16.77 3.47 -12.97
N SER A 8 -16.76 2.17 -12.66
CA SER A 8 -16.75 1.71 -11.26
C SER A 8 -15.51 2.14 -10.51
N LEU A 9 -14.32 2.03 -11.14
CA LEU A 9 -13.05 2.44 -10.54
C LEU A 9 -12.97 3.96 -10.32
N GLU A 10 -13.47 4.74 -11.26
CA GLU A 10 -13.56 6.21 -11.13
C GLU A 10 -14.44 6.59 -9.94
N LYS A 11 -15.58 5.92 -9.78
CA LYS A 11 -16.47 6.11 -8.63
C LYS A 11 -15.77 5.73 -7.32
N ASP A 12 -15.11 4.57 -7.27
CA ASP A 12 -14.38 4.13 -6.09
C ASP A 12 -13.29 5.12 -5.72
N CYS A 13 -12.53 5.60 -6.70
CA CYS A 13 -11.50 6.62 -6.50
C CYS A 13 -12.08 7.94 -5.97
N TYR A 14 -13.23 8.36 -6.48
CA TYR A 14 -13.93 9.55 -5.99
C TYR A 14 -14.35 9.40 -4.53
N ASP A 15 -14.98 8.28 -4.17
CA ASP A 15 -15.40 7.97 -2.79
C ASP A 15 -14.17 7.92 -1.85
N MET A 16 -13.07 7.32 -2.30
CA MET A 16 -11.80 7.28 -1.56
C MET A 16 -11.25 8.70 -1.31
N LYS A 17 -11.29 9.58 -2.32
CA LYS A 17 -10.85 10.98 -2.18
C LYS A 17 -11.70 11.73 -1.17
N LEU A 18 -13.02 11.59 -1.21
CA LEU A 18 -13.93 12.21 -0.23
C LEU A 18 -13.60 11.70 1.18
N LYS A 19 -13.49 10.39 1.36
CA LYS A 19 -13.18 9.79 2.65
C LYS A 19 -11.81 10.22 3.19
N ALA A 20 -10.81 10.32 2.33
CA ALA A 20 -9.49 10.82 2.70
C ALA A 20 -9.52 12.28 3.17
N LEU A 21 -10.35 13.13 2.57
CA LEU A 21 -10.57 14.51 3.04
C LEU A 21 -11.25 14.55 4.41
N GLU A 22 -12.27 13.72 4.64
CA GLU A 22 -12.91 13.60 5.95
C GLU A 22 -11.91 13.17 7.03
N MET A 23 -11.08 12.17 6.74
CA MET A 23 -10.01 11.72 7.64
C MET A 23 -9.01 12.83 7.90
N ALA A 24 -8.53 13.53 6.86
CA ALA A 24 -7.60 14.63 7.01
C ALA A 24 -8.16 15.80 7.83
N LEU A 25 -9.43 16.15 7.64
CA LEU A 25 -10.12 17.17 8.45
C LEU A 25 -10.20 16.74 9.91
N SER A 26 -10.36 15.45 10.20
CA SER A 26 -10.49 14.94 11.56
C SER A 26 -9.19 15.04 12.38
N THR A 27 -8.03 15.22 11.75
CA THR A 27 -6.73 15.40 12.44
C THR A 27 -6.53 16.81 13.01
N GLY A 28 -7.35 17.77 12.57
CA GLY A 28 -7.27 19.15 13.03
C GLY A 28 -5.90 19.79 12.81
N SER A 29 -5.28 20.30 13.85
CA SER A 29 -3.97 20.98 13.79
C SER A 29 -2.78 20.06 13.49
N ASN A 30 -2.93 18.74 13.63
CA ASN A 30 -1.84 17.79 13.33
C ASN A 30 -1.54 17.72 11.83
N GLY A 31 -2.53 18.03 11.00
CA GLY A 31 -2.39 17.99 9.55
C GLY A 31 -2.32 16.56 9.01
N SER A 32 -2.17 16.44 7.69
CA SER A 32 -2.05 15.15 6.98
C SER A 32 -1.38 15.33 5.62
N HIS A 33 -0.78 14.27 5.11
CA HIS A 33 -0.12 14.24 3.80
C HIS A 33 -1.12 14.07 2.64
N ILE A 34 -1.98 15.08 2.39
CA ILE A 34 -3.04 15.01 1.37
C ILE A 34 -2.45 14.87 -0.04
N GLY A 35 -1.45 15.67 -0.39
CA GLY A 35 -0.85 15.65 -1.74
C GLY A 35 -0.25 14.29 -2.11
N GLY A 36 0.51 13.68 -1.17
CA GLY A 36 1.08 12.34 -1.34
C GLY A 36 0.03 11.25 -1.50
N ALA A 37 -1.09 11.38 -0.79
CA ALA A 37 -2.21 10.44 -0.89
C ALA A 37 -2.98 10.60 -2.20
N PHE A 38 -3.34 11.82 -2.58
CA PHE A 38 -4.10 12.09 -3.80
C PHE A 38 -3.37 11.65 -5.08
N SER A 39 -2.04 11.79 -5.12
CA SER A 39 -1.23 11.30 -6.24
C SER A 39 -1.21 9.76 -6.38
N ALA A 40 -1.67 9.03 -5.38
CA ALA A 40 -1.66 7.56 -5.35
C ALA A 40 -3.08 6.94 -5.39
N MET A 41 -4.15 7.74 -5.39
CA MET A 41 -5.54 7.23 -5.28
C MET A 41 -5.91 6.27 -6.41
N GLU A 42 -5.66 6.67 -7.66
CA GLU A 42 -5.99 5.87 -8.84
C GLU A 42 -5.15 4.58 -8.88
N ILE A 43 -3.91 4.65 -8.41
CA ILE A 43 -3.01 3.48 -8.29
C ILE A 43 -3.61 2.49 -7.28
N PHE A 44 -4.00 2.95 -6.10
CA PHE A 44 -4.59 2.09 -5.07
C PHE A 44 -5.94 1.53 -5.50
N ALA A 45 -6.83 2.35 -6.06
CA ALA A 45 -8.13 1.90 -6.54
C ALA A 45 -7.96 0.76 -7.58
N THR A 46 -7.04 0.94 -8.53
CA THR A 46 -6.75 -0.06 -9.56
C THR A 46 -6.11 -1.31 -8.95
N LEU A 47 -5.07 -1.13 -8.12
CA LEU A 47 -4.33 -2.24 -7.52
C LEU A 47 -5.25 -3.14 -6.68
N TYR A 48 -6.06 -2.57 -5.79
CA TYR A 48 -6.99 -3.33 -4.96
C TYR A 48 -8.16 -3.94 -5.74
N SER A 49 -8.45 -3.47 -6.95
CA SER A 49 -9.44 -4.08 -7.84
C SER A 49 -8.95 -5.36 -8.53
N VAL A 50 -7.63 -5.54 -8.63
CA VAL A 50 -7.03 -6.67 -9.37
C VAL A 50 -6.22 -7.62 -8.48
N ALA A 51 -5.71 -7.16 -7.35
CA ALA A 51 -4.93 -7.97 -6.41
C ALA A 51 -5.84 -8.92 -5.61
N HIS A 52 -5.34 -10.14 -5.41
CA HIS A 52 -6.01 -11.15 -4.57
C HIS A 52 -5.63 -10.94 -3.11
N VAL A 53 -6.40 -10.12 -2.39
CA VAL A 53 -6.17 -9.72 -1.00
C VAL A 53 -7.42 -9.77 -0.12
N ASP A 54 -8.49 -10.46 -0.57
CA ASP A 54 -9.80 -10.48 0.09
C ASP A 54 -9.77 -11.21 1.44
N ASP A 55 -8.90 -12.21 1.59
CA ASP A 55 -8.65 -12.90 2.85
C ASP A 55 -7.23 -12.59 3.35
N THR A 56 -7.14 -11.86 4.45
CA THR A 56 -5.85 -11.45 5.04
C THR A 56 -5.08 -12.61 5.67
N PHE A 57 -5.72 -13.75 5.91
CA PHE A 57 -5.12 -14.96 6.48
C PHE A 57 -4.76 -16.00 5.40
N ASP A 58 -5.21 -15.84 4.16
CA ASP A 58 -4.81 -16.72 3.06
C ASP A 58 -3.31 -16.53 2.75
N GLU A 59 -2.53 -17.59 2.87
CA GLU A 59 -1.11 -17.58 2.53
C GLU A 59 -0.87 -17.36 1.02
N LYS A 60 -1.84 -17.67 0.18
CA LYS A 60 -1.78 -17.49 -1.28
C LYS A 60 -2.19 -16.10 -1.75
N ARG A 61 -2.57 -15.20 -0.80
CA ARG A 61 -2.91 -13.82 -1.17
C ARG A 61 -1.70 -13.07 -1.71
N ASP A 62 -1.94 -12.12 -2.56
CA ASP A 62 -0.95 -11.14 -2.99
C ASP A 62 -0.49 -10.27 -1.80
N ARG A 63 0.72 -9.74 -1.88
CA ARG A 63 1.31 -8.86 -0.85
C ARG A 63 1.41 -7.44 -1.40
N ILE A 64 0.84 -6.49 -0.69
CA ILE A 64 0.93 -5.07 -1.05
C ILE A 64 1.76 -4.35 0.01
N ILE A 65 2.96 -3.94 -0.36
CA ILE A 65 3.91 -3.23 0.48
C ILE A 65 3.90 -1.74 0.11
N VAL A 66 3.50 -0.90 1.05
CA VAL A 66 3.43 0.54 0.84
C VAL A 66 4.67 1.18 1.47
N SER A 67 5.71 1.38 0.66
CA SER A 67 6.96 2.02 1.08
C SER A 67 6.78 3.53 1.19
N LYS A 68 6.02 4.14 0.26
CA LYS A 68 5.58 5.55 0.30
C LYS A 68 4.57 5.78 1.45
N ALA A 69 5.04 5.69 2.70
CA ALA A 69 4.18 5.70 3.88
C ALA A 69 3.29 6.96 4.03
N HIS A 70 3.76 8.10 3.50
CA HIS A 70 3.01 9.36 3.52
C HIS A 70 1.79 9.40 2.58
N CYS A 71 1.51 8.34 1.81
CA CYS A 71 0.25 8.19 1.08
C CYS A 71 -0.82 7.43 1.88
N VAL A 72 -0.68 7.33 3.20
CA VAL A 72 -1.50 6.49 4.09
C VAL A 72 -3.00 6.73 3.98
N LEU A 73 -3.46 7.96 3.70
CA LEU A 73 -4.88 8.24 3.50
C LEU A 73 -5.44 7.47 2.29
N ALA A 74 -4.69 7.40 1.17
CA ALA A 74 -5.08 6.60 0.02
C ALA A 74 -5.06 5.10 0.35
N TYR A 75 -4.07 4.66 1.10
CA TYR A 75 -3.94 3.27 1.52
C TYR A 75 -5.13 2.82 2.38
N TYR A 76 -5.45 3.55 3.45
CA TYR A 76 -6.56 3.17 4.34
C TYR A 76 -7.93 3.27 3.64
N THR A 77 -8.12 4.24 2.76
CA THR A 77 -9.37 4.32 2.00
C THR A 77 -9.51 3.20 0.97
N ALA A 78 -8.41 2.69 0.41
CA ALA A 78 -8.41 1.50 -0.44
C ALA A 78 -8.75 0.23 0.35
N LEU A 79 -8.19 0.06 1.55
CA LEU A 79 -8.53 -1.03 2.46
C LEU A 79 -10.02 -0.98 2.85
N TRP A 80 -10.56 0.22 3.09
CA TRP A 80 -11.98 0.42 3.34
C TRP A 80 -12.85 0.03 2.13
N LYS A 81 -12.50 0.46 0.93
CA LYS A 81 -13.23 0.07 -0.28
C LYS A 81 -13.18 -1.44 -0.54
N LYS A 82 -12.07 -2.07 -0.17
CA LYS A 82 -11.91 -3.53 -0.23
C LYS A 82 -12.69 -4.28 0.87
N GLY A 83 -13.22 -3.58 1.87
CA GLY A 83 -13.92 -4.17 3.01
C GLY A 83 -13.02 -4.72 4.13
N LEU A 84 -11.71 -4.42 4.08
CA LEU A 84 -10.74 -4.79 5.11
C LEU A 84 -10.76 -3.83 6.31
N LEU A 85 -11.22 -2.59 6.10
CA LEU A 85 -11.49 -1.59 7.14
C LEU A 85 -12.95 -1.16 7.09
N CYS A 86 -13.49 -0.76 8.23
CA CYS A 86 -14.83 -0.18 8.33
C CYS A 86 -14.77 1.34 8.61
N GLU A 87 -15.91 2.00 8.49
CA GLU A 87 -16.06 3.44 8.78
C GLU A 87 -15.56 3.82 10.18
N LYS A 88 -15.83 2.94 11.17
CA LYS A 88 -15.39 3.15 12.55
C LYS A 88 -13.86 3.19 12.65
N ASP A 89 -13.16 2.32 11.92
CA ASP A 89 -11.70 2.28 11.90
C ASP A 89 -11.15 3.60 11.37
N LEU A 90 -11.66 4.07 10.21
CA LEU A 90 -11.24 5.32 9.60
C LEU A 90 -11.53 6.53 10.49
N SER A 91 -12.62 6.51 11.26
CA SER A 91 -12.98 7.58 12.18
C SER A 91 -12.00 7.76 13.35
N THR A 92 -11.14 6.77 13.59
CA THR A 92 -10.09 6.82 14.62
C THR A 92 -8.73 7.29 14.08
N PHE A 93 -8.64 7.66 12.81
CA PHE A 93 -7.40 8.05 12.16
C PHE A 93 -6.65 9.12 12.97
N ASP A 94 -5.39 8.85 13.24
CA ASP A 94 -4.43 9.71 13.95
C ASP A 94 -4.89 10.19 15.35
N LYS A 95 -5.81 9.46 15.99
CA LYS A 95 -6.25 9.68 17.37
C LYS A 95 -5.44 8.85 18.35
N ASN A 96 -5.38 9.30 19.60
CA ASN A 96 -4.72 8.55 20.68
C ASN A 96 -5.33 7.16 20.84
N GLY A 97 -4.49 6.12 20.87
CA GLY A 97 -4.90 4.73 21.02
C GLY A 97 -5.42 4.05 19.75
N THR A 98 -5.36 4.73 18.60
CA THR A 98 -5.71 4.11 17.31
C THR A 98 -4.64 3.14 16.83
N SER A 99 -5.04 2.22 15.92
CA SER A 99 -4.12 1.44 15.08
C SER A 99 -3.85 2.12 13.72
N PHE A 100 -4.49 3.26 13.44
CA PHE A 100 -4.47 3.94 12.14
C PHE A 100 -3.80 5.30 12.24
N HIS A 101 -2.47 5.27 12.22
CA HIS A 101 -1.61 6.45 12.36
C HIS A 101 -1.34 7.13 11.02
N GLY A 102 -0.78 8.35 11.05
CA GLY A 102 -0.34 9.11 9.88
C GLY A 102 0.74 8.41 9.03
N HIS A 103 1.34 7.35 9.55
CA HIS A 103 2.16 6.37 8.81
C HIS A 103 1.67 4.96 9.18
N PRO A 104 1.60 4.01 8.23
CA PRO A 104 1.02 2.70 8.49
C PRO A 104 1.90 1.87 9.43
N HIS A 105 1.27 1.23 10.40
CA HIS A 105 1.90 0.20 11.22
C HIS A 105 1.41 -1.18 10.78
N ARG A 106 2.34 -2.12 10.68
CA ARG A 106 2.05 -3.49 10.24
C ARG A 106 0.96 -4.12 11.13
N ASN A 107 -0.15 -4.49 10.49
CA ASN A 107 -1.26 -5.19 11.12
C ASN A 107 -1.93 -6.10 10.08
N LEU A 108 -1.61 -7.38 10.12
CA LEU A 108 -2.09 -8.34 9.13
C LEU A 108 -3.60 -8.58 9.20
N THR A 109 -4.24 -8.35 10.34
CA THR A 109 -5.71 -8.43 10.47
C THR A 109 -6.42 -7.50 9.49
N TYR A 110 -5.81 -6.33 9.21
CA TYR A 110 -6.33 -5.34 8.27
C TYR A 110 -5.64 -5.38 6.90
N GLY A 111 -4.77 -6.37 6.66
CA GLY A 111 -4.01 -6.43 5.40
C GLY A 111 -2.88 -5.43 5.30
N ILE A 112 -2.47 -4.80 6.42
CA ILE A 112 -1.34 -3.86 6.46
C ILE A 112 -0.05 -4.66 6.63
N GLU A 113 0.70 -4.84 5.55
CA GLU A 113 1.86 -5.74 5.47
C GLU A 113 3.14 -5.15 6.06
N PHE A 114 3.30 -3.83 6.09
CA PHE A 114 4.55 -3.16 6.41
C PHE A 114 4.35 -1.92 7.26
N SER A 115 5.25 -1.71 8.24
CA SER A 115 5.32 -0.46 8.99
C SER A 115 6.20 0.51 8.23
N GLY A 116 5.57 1.53 7.64
CA GLY A 116 6.26 2.54 6.83
C GLY A 116 6.67 3.77 7.64
N GLY A 117 7.51 4.63 7.02
CA GLY A 117 7.96 5.92 7.58
C GLY A 117 9.33 6.30 7.05
N SER A 118 10.33 5.47 7.24
CA SER A 118 11.65 5.66 6.64
C SER A 118 11.65 5.22 5.18
N LEU A 119 12.08 6.13 4.30
CA LEU A 119 12.07 5.91 2.84
C LEU A 119 13.04 4.80 2.43
N GLY A 120 12.70 4.05 1.38
CA GLY A 120 13.50 2.97 0.80
C GLY A 120 13.40 1.62 1.52
N LEU A 121 12.98 1.56 2.79
CA LEU A 121 12.93 0.31 3.56
C LEU A 121 11.87 -0.67 3.03
N GLY A 122 10.75 -0.18 2.51
CA GLY A 122 9.69 -1.03 2.00
C GLY A 122 10.12 -1.87 0.80
N LEU A 123 11.01 -1.35 -0.05
CA LEU A 123 11.57 -2.11 -1.17
C LEU A 123 12.41 -3.29 -0.67
N SER A 124 13.27 -3.05 0.31
CA SER A 124 14.08 -4.09 0.93
C SER A 124 13.24 -5.20 1.56
N TYR A 125 12.21 -4.79 2.30
CA TYR A 125 11.24 -5.71 2.90
C TYR A 125 10.52 -6.54 1.83
N ALA A 126 10.07 -5.91 0.76
CA ALA A 126 9.37 -6.58 -0.34
C ALA A 126 10.24 -7.61 -1.06
N VAL A 127 11.51 -7.32 -1.28
CA VAL A 127 12.48 -8.28 -1.85
C VAL A 127 12.60 -9.50 -0.93
N GLY A 128 12.73 -9.30 0.38
CA GLY A 128 12.76 -10.39 1.34
C GLY A 128 11.49 -11.25 1.31
N VAL A 129 10.31 -10.62 1.22
CA VAL A 129 9.03 -11.32 1.09
C VAL A 129 8.99 -12.12 -0.22
N ALA A 130 9.36 -11.53 -1.35
CA ALA A 130 9.36 -12.19 -2.64
C ALA A 130 10.31 -13.40 -2.68
N LEU A 131 11.51 -13.28 -2.13
CA LEU A 131 12.46 -14.39 -2.01
C LEU A 131 11.93 -15.52 -1.11
N ALA A 132 11.26 -15.17 -0.01
CA ALA A 132 10.66 -16.18 0.87
C ALA A 132 9.52 -16.93 0.17
N MET A 133 8.67 -16.21 -0.60
CA MET A 133 7.61 -16.80 -1.40
C MET A 133 8.16 -17.70 -2.50
N GLN A 134 9.20 -17.27 -3.19
CA GLN A 134 9.89 -18.08 -4.21
C GLN A 134 10.41 -19.39 -3.62
N LYS A 135 11.08 -19.34 -2.44
CA LYS A 135 11.56 -20.53 -1.73
C LYS A 135 10.43 -21.48 -1.30
N LYS A 136 9.25 -20.93 -1.03
CA LYS A 136 8.04 -21.70 -0.69
C LYS A 136 7.26 -22.18 -1.93
N HIS A 137 7.75 -21.93 -3.15
CA HIS A 137 7.06 -22.22 -4.41
C HIS A 137 5.65 -21.61 -4.50
N GLN A 138 5.46 -20.44 -3.92
CA GLN A 138 4.21 -19.67 -3.98
C GLN A 138 4.17 -18.85 -5.28
N SER A 139 3.00 -18.78 -5.92
CA SER A 139 2.80 -18.07 -7.21
C SER A 139 2.13 -16.71 -7.08
N ASN A 140 1.73 -16.31 -5.87
CA ASN A 140 1.16 -15.00 -5.60
C ASN A 140 2.19 -13.88 -5.80
N LYS A 141 1.71 -12.66 -6.00
CA LYS A 141 2.53 -11.51 -6.38
C LYS A 141 2.87 -10.64 -5.17
N VAL A 142 3.99 -9.92 -5.28
CA VAL A 142 4.37 -8.85 -4.36
C VAL A 142 4.34 -7.53 -5.13
N TYR A 143 3.46 -6.62 -4.72
CA TYR A 143 3.37 -5.27 -5.24
C TYR A 143 4.02 -4.31 -4.27
N VAL A 144 4.83 -3.39 -4.76
CA VAL A 144 5.49 -2.37 -3.94
C VAL A 144 5.15 -1.00 -4.48
N LEU A 145 4.60 -0.13 -3.63
CA LEU A 145 4.38 1.27 -3.97
C LEU A 145 5.52 2.11 -3.41
N LEU A 146 6.28 2.72 -4.31
CA LEU A 146 7.40 3.61 -4.02
C LEU A 146 7.02 5.06 -4.36
N GLY A 147 7.62 6.02 -3.66
CA GLY A 147 7.66 7.42 -4.11
C GLY A 147 8.78 7.62 -5.12
N ASP A 148 8.66 8.65 -5.96
CA ASP A 148 9.69 9.03 -6.93
C ASP A 148 11.01 9.42 -6.24
N GLY A 149 10.97 10.36 -5.29
CA GLY A 149 12.15 10.75 -4.52
C GLY A 149 12.72 9.64 -3.62
N GLU A 150 11.89 8.66 -3.22
CA GLU A 150 12.33 7.50 -2.46
C GLU A 150 13.25 6.57 -3.29
N CYS A 151 13.11 6.59 -4.60
CA CYS A 151 13.93 5.78 -5.49
C CYS A 151 15.40 6.24 -5.51
N ASP A 152 15.68 7.47 -5.10
CA ASP A 152 17.02 8.04 -5.01
C ASP A 152 17.71 7.75 -3.64
N GLU A 153 16.98 7.16 -2.69
CA GLU A 153 17.58 6.74 -1.43
C GLU A 153 18.62 5.63 -1.63
N GLY A 154 19.73 5.72 -0.92
CA GLY A 154 20.86 4.78 -1.08
C GLY A 154 20.48 3.30 -0.92
N ILE A 155 19.50 3.00 -0.04
CA ILE A 155 18.93 1.66 0.10
C ILE A 155 18.20 1.24 -1.17
N ALA A 156 17.34 2.09 -1.75
CA ALA A 156 16.60 1.77 -2.96
C ALA A 156 17.56 1.55 -4.15
N VAL A 157 18.56 2.42 -4.30
CA VAL A 157 19.62 2.29 -5.32
C VAL A 157 20.38 0.97 -5.18
N SER A 158 20.73 0.58 -3.96
CA SER A 158 21.44 -0.69 -3.69
C SER A 158 20.65 -1.91 -4.15
N TYR A 159 19.32 -1.92 -3.99
CA TYR A 159 18.46 -3.03 -4.43
C TYR A 159 18.27 -3.08 -5.94
N THR A 160 18.28 -1.96 -6.65
CA THR A 160 18.28 -1.97 -8.11
C THR A 160 19.54 -2.60 -8.68
N HIS A 161 20.69 -2.35 -8.05
CA HIS A 161 21.96 -3.01 -8.39
C HIS A 161 21.96 -4.51 -8.08
N LEU A 162 21.44 -4.94 -6.93
CA LEU A 162 21.33 -6.33 -6.56
C LEU A 162 20.46 -7.10 -7.57
N ARG A 163 19.33 -6.54 -7.98
CA ARG A 163 18.46 -7.14 -9.01
C ARG A 163 19.16 -7.29 -10.36
N ALA A 164 20.00 -6.35 -10.75
CA ALA A 164 20.77 -6.43 -12.00
C ALA A 164 21.76 -7.62 -11.99
N HIS A 165 22.27 -8.00 -10.82
CA HIS A 165 23.12 -9.18 -10.66
C HIS A 165 22.32 -10.49 -10.64
N GLU A 166 21.16 -10.54 -10.01
CA GLU A 166 20.31 -11.73 -9.94
C GLU A 166 19.67 -12.08 -11.29
N THR A 167 19.25 -11.09 -12.09
CA THR A 167 18.70 -11.34 -13.43
C THR A 167 19.73 -11.89 -14.42
N ARG A 168 21.02 -11.72 -14.17
CA ARG A 168 22.09 -12.34 -14.98
C ARG A 168 22.28 -13.84 -14.68
N SER A 169 21.93 -14.28 -13.47
CA SER A 169 22.09 -15.69 -13.06
C SER A 169 20.81 -16.53 -13.21
N ASN A 170 19.65 -15.93 -13.43
CA ASN A 170 18.35 -16.61 -13.49
C ASN A 170 17.59 -16.42 -14.81
N LEU A 171 18.24 -15.89 -15.86
CA LEU A 171 17.74 -15.95 -17.22
C LEU A 171 18.13 -17.31 -17.84
N VAL A 172 17.39 -18.35 -17.47
CA VAL A 172 17.31 -19.62 -18.22
C VAL A 172 15.87 -19.77 -18.65
#